data_910ac8750c32467a49fc396837a3bf4f
#
_entry.id   910ac8750c32467a49fc396837a3bf4f
#
_cell.length_a   1.000
_cell.length_b   1.000
_cell.length_c   1.000
_cell.angle_alpha   90.00
_cell.angle_beta   90.00
_cell.angle_gamma   90.00
#
_symmetry.space_group_name_H-M   'P 1'
#
loop_
_entity.id
_entity.type
_entity.pdbx_description
1 polymer ?
#
loop_
_entity_poly.entity_id
_entity_poly.type
_entity_poly.pdbx_seq_one_letter_code
_entity_poly.pdbx_strand_id
1 'polypeptide(L)'
;MAVTSTPSNSPIDVCSRALILIGADPITSFDDSTNEALVASNMYEDIARSSLVNSRWRFSTNQVVMNRLTAAPTGRYDAAYQLPSGWLMTHTVTQNDNPIDYQIYGDKVFCDVDSTAVLVLDYTYRAEEQDWPSYFTVAVEYELATVFSVSLARDQQLAALMGQQAQFQMAKARNLDSQQQTTRKFATNRFITNRLT
;
A
#
# COMPACT_ATOMS: atom_id res chain seq x y z
N MET A 1 11.57 -32.37 12.25
CA MET A 1 12.10 -31.03 12.64
C MET A 1 11.11 -30.02 12.13
N ALA A 2 10.42 -29.31 13.01
CA ALA A 2 9.52 -28.24 12.61
C ALA A 2 10.39 -27.06 12.19
N VAL A 3 10.28 -26.62 10.94
CA VAL A 3 10.90 -25.37 10.47
C VAL A 3 10.03 -24.24 11.03
N THR A 4 10.42 -23.74 12.19
CA THR A 4 9.77 -22.61 12.88
C THR A 4 10.40 -21.26 12.53
N SER A 5 11.06 -21.15 11.38
CA SER A 5 11.49 -19.84 10.88
C SER A 5 10.33 -19.22 10.11
N THR A 6 9.61 -18.31 10.76
CA THR A 6 8.86 -17.30 10.02
C THR A 6 9.86 -16.64 9.08
N PRO A 7 9.66 -16.65 7.75
CA PRO A 7 10.58 -15.95 6.87
C PRO A 7 10.57 -14.48 7.28
N SER A 8 11.71 -13.99 7.74
CA SER A 8 11.92 -12.56 7.96
C SER A 8 11.84 -11.91 6.59
N ASN A 9 10.77 -11.18 6.30
CA ASN A 9 10.70 -10.40 5.09
C ASN A 9 11.46 -9.09 5.34
N SER A 10 12.65 -9.00 4.80
CA SER A 10 13.38 -7.74 4.67
C SER A 10 13.30 -7.23 3.23
N PRO A 11 13.55 -5.94 2.98
CA PRO A 11 13.70 -5.40 1.63
C PRO A 11 14.68 -6.20 0.77
N ILE A 12 15.79 -6.62 1.36
CA ILE A 12 16.83 -7.42 0.70
C ILE A 12 16.33 -8.82 0.33
N ASP A 13 15.56 -9.47 1.22
CA ASP A 13 15.00 -10.78 0.95
C ASP A 13 14.01 -10.76 -0.20
N VAL A 14 13.15 -9.72 -0.26
CA VAL A 14 12.18 -9.52 -1.34
C VAL A 14 12.91 -9.31 -2.67
N CYS A 15 13.93 -8.44 -2.70
CA CYS A 15 14.74 -8.22 -3.90
C CYS A 15 15.49 -9.49 -4.33
N SER A 16 16.10 -10.21 -3.39
CA SER A 16 16.83 -11.45 -3.68
C SER A 16 15.95 -12.52 -4.29
N ARG A 17 14.72 -12.68 -3.76
CA ARG A 17 13.75 -13.62 -4.36
C ARG A 17 13.30 -13.18 -5.75
N ALA A 18 13.12 -11.87 -5.98
CA ALA A 18 12.82 -11.35 -7.30
C ALA A 18 13.96 -11.56 -8.31
N LEU A 19 15.23 -11.42 -7.88
CA LEU A 19 16.40 -11.71 -8.70
C LEU A 19 16.48 -13.20 -9.06
N ILE A 20 16.24 -14.09 -8.11
CA ILE A 20 16.19 -15.53 -8.35
C ILE A 20 15.14 -15.90 -9.41
N LEU A 21 13.98 -15.23 -9.43
CA LEU A 21 12.93 -15.48 -10.44
C LEU A 21 13.39 -15.23 -11.88
N ILE A 22 14.36 -14.36 -12.06
CA ILE A 22 14.92 -14.04 -13.40
C ILE A 22 16.26 -14.78 -13.67
N GLY A 23 16.72 -15.62 -12.73
CA GLY A 23 17.99 -16.35 -12.84
C GLY A 23 19.24 -15.51 -12.59
N ALA A 24 19.10 -14.34 -11.94
CA ALA A 24 20.19 -13.51 -11.48
C ALA A 24 20.68 -13.92 -10.08
N ASP A 25 21.87 -13.47 -9.72
CA ASP A 25 22.45 -13.75 -8.40
C ASP A 25 21.73 -12.93 -7.30
N PRO A 26 21.43 -13.52 -6.14
CA PRO A 26 20.82 -12.81 -5.03
C PRO A 26 21.82 -11.83 -4.40
N ILE A 27 21.28 -10.73 -3.84
CA ILE A 27 22.06 -9.73 -3.11
C ILE A 27 22.03 -10.01 -1.61
N THR A 28 23.08 -9.57 -0.90
CA THR A 28 23.18 -9.66 0.57
C THR A 28 23.01 -8.30 1.24
N SER A 29 23.28 -7.22 0.50
CA SER A 29 23.13 -5.84 0.92
C SER A 29 22.82 -4.95 -0.29
N PHE A 30 22.14 -3.84 -0.08
CA PHE A 30 22.00 -2.79 -1.11
C PHE A 30 23.32 -2.04 -1.37
N ASP A 31 24.30 -2.17 -0.48
CA ASP A 31 25.65 -1.58 -0.62
C ASP A 31 26.63 -2.50 -1.34
N ASP A 32 26.18 -3.69 -1.77
CA ASP A 32 27.03 -4.59 -2.57
C ASP A 32 27.43 -3.89 -3.88
N SER A 33 28.70 -4.04 -4.28
CA SER A 33 29.23 -3.42 -5.51
C SER A 33 28.82 -4.16 -6.80
N THR A 34 27.62 -4.74 -6.82
CA THR A 34 27.07 -5.49 -7.96
C THR A 34 26.03 -4.65 -8.71
N ASN A 35 25.80 -4.96 -9.98
CA ASN A 35 24.75 -4.30 -10.76
C ASN A 35 23.36 -4.61 -10.21
N GLU A 36 23.16 -5.82 -9.69
CA GLU A 36 21.94 -6.30 -9.06
C GLU A 36 21.57 -5.44 -7.85
N ALA A 37 22.53 -5.18 -6.96
CA ALA A 37 22.33 -4.33 -5.78
C ALA A 37 22.03 -2.88 -6.18
N LEU A 38 22.75 -2.35 -7.17
CA LEU A 38 22.52 -0.99 -7.67
C LEU A 38 21.10 -0.82 -8.24
N VAL A 39 20.62 -1.77 -9.04
CA VAL A 39 19.26 -1.71 -9.61
C VAL A 39 18.23 -1.90 -8.52
N ALA A 40 18.43 -2.86 -7.62
CA ALA A 40 17.51 -3.14 -6.53
C ALA A 40 17.35 -1.92 -5.60
N SER A 41 18.46 -1.30 -5.16
CA SER A 41 18.45 -0.14 -4.27
C SER A 41 17.71 1.08 -4.86
N ASN A 42 17.79 1.27 -6.18
CA ASN A 42 17.14 2.38 -6.86
C ASN A 42 15.66 2.14 -7.14
N MET A 43 15.22 0.89 -7.34
CA MET A 43 13.86 0.59 -7.81
C MET A 43 12.94 0.07 -6.71
N TYR A 44 13.49 -0.50 -5.66
CA TYR A 44 12.72 -1.22 -4.66
C TYR A 44 11.64 -0.37 -4.00
N GLU A 45 12.01 0.78 -3.45
CA GLU A 45 11.09 1.59 -2.65
C GLU A 45 9.95 2.17 -3.50
N ASP A 46 10.22 2.57 -4.73
CA ASP A 46 9.20 3.09 -5.64
C ASP A 46 8.18 2.01 -6.02
N ILE A 47 8.64 0.79 -6.29
CA ILE A 47 7.77 -0.34 -6.60
C ILE A 47 6.96 -0.75 -5.36
N ALA A 48 7.59 -0.84 -4.19
CA ALA A 48 6.92 -1.17 -2.95
C ALA A 48 5.80 -0.16 -2.62
N ARG A 49 6.08 1.14 -2.71
CA ARG A 49 5.08 2.20 -2.51
C ARG A 49 3.96 2.16 -3.55
N SER A 50 4.31 1.97 -4.81
CA SER A 50 3.33 1.83 -5.90
C SER A 50 2.39 0.66 -5.67
N SER A 51 2.93 -0.50 -5.27
CA SER A 51 2.15 -1.69 -4.96
C SER A 51 1.22 -1.49 -3.76
N LEU A 52 1.68 -0.77 -2.72
CA LEU A 52 0.87 -0.45 -1.53
C LEU A 52 -0.30 0.46 -1.85
N VAL A 53 -0.16 1.42 -2.77
CA VAL A 53 -1.26 2.32 -3.16
C VAL A 53 -2.16 1.76 -4.26
N ASN A 54 -1.75 0.66 -4.92
CA ASN A 54 -2.49 0.03 -6.01
C ASN A 54 -3.87 -0.54 -5.57
N SER A 55 -4.02 -0.82 -4.27
CA SER A 55 -5.29 -1.25 -3.69
C SER A 55 -5.38 -0.81 -2.23
N ARG A 56 -6.60 -0.80 -1.69
CA ARG A 56 -6.81 -0.55 -0.27
C ARG A 56 -6.55 -1.84 0.52
N TRP A 57 -5.26 -2.13 0.74
CA TRP A 57 -4.84 -3.31 1.50
C TRP A 57 -5.17 -3.15 2.98
N ARG A 58 -5.69 -4.19 3.60
CA ARG A 58 -6.07 -4.15 5.02
C ARG A 58 -4.88 -4.02 5.94
N PHE A 59 -3.79 -4.73 5.63
CA PHE A 59 -2.57 -4.69 6.42
C PHE A 59 -1.83 -3.34 6.36
N SER A 60 -2.06 -2.52 5.32
CA SER A 60 -1.46 -1.19 5.16
C SER A 60 -2.48 -0.04 5.28
N THR A 61 -3.70 -0.32 5.72
CA THR A 61 -4.71 0.71 5.98
C THR A 61 -4.80 0.97 7.47
N ASN A 62 -4.80 2.25 7.86
CA ASN A 62 -4.92 2.67 9.24
C ASN A 62 -5.89 3.84 9.39
N GLN A 63 -6.32 4.07 10.63
CA GLN A 63 -7.18 5.16 11.01
C GLN A 63 -6.55 5.96 12.14
N VAL A 64 -6.54 7.28 12.03
CA VAL A 64 -5.93 8.15 13.04
C VAL A 64 -6.74 9.42 13.25
N VAL A 65 -6.82 9.86 14.51
CA VAL A 65 -7.31 11.21 14.84
C VAL A 65 -6.24 12.23 14.44
N MET A 66 -6.65 13.21 13.63
CA MET A 66 -5.73 14.20 13.09
C MET A 66 -5.43 15.31 14.09
N ASN A 67 -4.18 15.74 14.13
CA ASN A 67 -3.75 16.87 14.93
C ASN A 67 -3.94 18.19 14.16
N ARG A 68 -4.79 19.08 14.70
CA ARG A 68 -4.99 20.42 14.14
C ARG A 68 -3.74 21.27 14.34
N LEU A 69 -3.33 21.96 13.29
CA LEU A 69 -2.23 22.91 13.36
C LEU A 69 -2.71 24.23 13.98
N THR A 70 -1.86 24.83 14.83
CA THR A 70 -2.17 26.10 15.52
C THR A 70 -2.16 27.29 14.56
N ALA A 71 -1.32 27.23 13.51
CA ALA A 71 -1.30 28.25 12.48
C ALA A 71 -2.52 28.09 11.58
N ALA A 72 -3.36 29.11 11.51
CA ALA A 72 -4.46 29.15 10.54
C ALA A 72 -3.89 29.12 9.12
N PRO A 73 -4.52 28.36 8.20
CA PRO A 73 -4.13 28.42 6.80
C PRO A 73 -4.38 29.82 6.24
N THR A 74 -3.49 30.26 5.35
CA THR A 74 -3.65 31.54 4.67
C THR A 74 -4.73 31.44 3.61
N GLY A 75 -5.90 32.02 3.88
CA GLY A 75 -6.87 32.43 2.88
C GLY A 75 -8.11 31.55 2.73
N ARG A 76 -8.05 30.36 2.15
CA ARG A 76 -9.24 29.66 1.64
C ARG A 76 -9.92 28.74 2.64
N TYR A 77 -9.20 28.23 3.64
CA TYR A 77 -9.66 27.21 4.57
C TYR A 77 -9.53 27.66 6.01
N ASP A 78 -10.45 27.20 6.86
CA ASP A 78 -10.48 27.56 8.29
C ASP A 78 -9.54 26.72 9.14
N ALA A 79 -9.17 25.53 8.66
CA ALA A 79 -8.35 24.58 9.40
C ALA A 79 -7.32 23.86 8.53
N ALA A 80 -6.19 23.55 9.16
CA ALA A 80 -5.17 22.67 8.59
C ALA A 80 -4.79 21.58 9.59
N TYR A 81 -4.55 20.37 9.08
CA TYR A 81 -4.17 19.21 9.86
C TYR A 81 -2.94 18.56 9.26
N GLN A 82 -2.04 18.07 10.12
CA GLN A 82 -0.83 17.37 9.68
C GLN A 82 -1.15 15.93 9.28
N LEU A 83 -0.67 15.49 8.10
CA LEU A 83 -0.71 14.09 7.71
C LEU A 83 0.29 13.28 8.56
N PRO A 84 -0.02 12.02 8.90
CA PRO A 84 0.87 11.17 9.68
C PRO A 84 2.13 10.81 8.89
N SER A 85 3.22 10.50 9.60
CA SER A 85 4.44 9.98 8.98
C SER A 85 4.16 8.63 8.31
N GLY A 86 4.81 8.38 7.18
CA GLY A 86 4.57 7.17 6.40
C GLY A 86 3.26 7.15 5.62
N TRP A 87 2.49 8.24 5.62
CA TRP A 87 1.30 8.37 4.78
C TRP A 87 1.66 8.21 3.28
N LEU A 88 0.85 7.45 2.58
CA LEU A 88 0.96 7.24 1.13
C LEU A 88 -0.27 7.75 0.39
N MET A 89 -1.46 7.44 0.90
CA MET A 89 -2.72 7.80 0.23
C MET A 89 -3.84 7.98 1.25
N THR A 90 -4.62 9.06 1.10
CA THR A 90 -5.84 9.31 1.87
C THR A 90 -7.03 8.60 1.22
N HIS A 91 -7.86 7.95 2.02
CA HIS A 91 -9.12 7.36 1.56
C HIS A 91 -10.30 8.24 1.89
N THR A 92 -10.39 8.69 3.13
CA THR A 92 -11.47 9.59 3.57
C THR A 92 -11.05 10.36 4.81
N VAL A 93 -11.65 11.53 5.00
CA VAL A 93 -11.57 12.31 6.24
C VAL A 93 -13.00 12.44 6.76
N THR A 94 -13.22 12.11 8.02
CA THR A 94 -14.54 12.13 8.63
C THR A 94 -14.56 12.98 9.88
N GLN A 95 -15.73 13.61 10.13
CA GLN A 95 -16.09 14.25 11.39
C GLN A 95 -17.37 13.58 11.92
N ASN A 96 -17.31 13.00 13.11
CA ASN A 96 -18.43 12.26 13.70
C ASN A 96 -19.02 11.21 12.74
N ASP A 97 -18.15 10.40 12.12
CA ASP A 97 -18.46 9.36 11.12
C ASP A 97 -19.06 9.87 9.79
N ASN A 98 -19.15 11.18 9.58
CA ASN A 98 -19.60 11.76 8.31
C ASN A 98 -18.40 12.23 7.50
N PRO A 99 -18.29 11.85 6.21
CA PRO A 99 -17.26 12.37 5.32
C PRO A 99 -17.39 13.90 5.18
N ILE A 100 -16.23 14.58 5.14
CA ILE A 100 -16.17 16.02 4.92
C ILE A 100 -15.38 16.33 3.64
N ASP A 101 -15.60 17.50 3.08
CA ASP A 101 -14.82 18.03 1.97
C ASP A 101 -13.44 18.49 2.48
N TYR A 102 -12.39 18.10 1.78
CA TYR A 102 -11.03 18.46 2.12
C TYR A 102 -10.15 18.61 0.88
N GLN A 103 -9.01 19.27 1.04
CA GLN A 103 -7.96 19.35 0.04
C GLN A 103 -6.62 18.99 0.69
N ILE A 104 -5.75 18.35 -0.10
CA ILE A 104 -4.40 18.01 0.34
C ILE A 104 -3.41 18.89 -0.41
N TYR A 105 -2.58 19.60 0.34
CA TYR A 105 -1.46 20.36 -0.18
C TYR A 105 -0.19 19.97 0.59
N GLY A 106 0.75 19.36 -0.12
CA GLY A 106 1.98 18.83 0.47
C GLY A 106 1.69 17.74 1.51
N ASP A 107 2.08 17.97 2.73
CA ASP A 107 1.92 17.06 3.88
C ASP A 107 0.73 17.44 4.80
N LYS A 108 -0.21 18.25 4.32
CA LYS A 108 -1.32 18.78 5.11
C LYS A 108 -2.67 18.59 4.46
N VAL A 109 -3.67 18.38 5.29
CA VAL A 109 -5.09 18.38 4.93
C VAL A 109 -5.69 19.73 5.32
N PHE A 110 -6.39 20.37 4.39
CA PHE A 110 -7.09 21.64 4.58
C PHE A 110 -8.59 21.41 4.44
N CYS A 111 -9.38 21.99 5.33
CA CYS A 111 -10.84 21.91 5.33
C CYS A 111 -11.48 23.06 6.10
N ASP A 112 -12.79 23.23 5.93
CA ASP A 112 -13.59 24.25 6.60
C ASP A 112 -14.38 23.59 7.73
N VAL A 113 -13.81 23.58 8.93
CA VAL A 113 -14.42 22.97 10.11
C VAL A 113 -14.14 23.82 11.35
N ASP A 114 -15.04 23.72 12.33
CA ASP A 114 -14.91 24.45 13.60
C ASP A 114 -13.63 24.13 14.36
N SER A 115 -13.23 25.05 15.24
CA SER A 115 -12.01 24.90 16.05
C SER A 115 -12.03 23.68 17.00
N THR A 116 -13.23 23.20 17.34
CA THR A 116 -13.45 22.03 18.23
C THR A 116 -13.62 20.73 17.48
N ALA A 117 -13.59 20.75 16.13
CA ALA A 117 -13.79 19.57 15.31
C ALA A 117 -12.67 18.55 15.50
N VAL A 118 -13.05 17.31 15.78
CA VAL A 118 -12.16 16.16 15.80
C VAL A 118 -12.31 15.44 14.45
N LEU A 119 -11.22 15.38 13.70
CA LEU A 119 -11.20 14.70 12.41
C LEU A 119 -10.50 13.36 12.50
N VAL A 120 -11.04 12.39 11.80
CA VAL A 120 -10.46 11.05 11.67
C VAL A 120 -10.09 10.84 10.21
N LEU A 121 -8.85 10.45 9.99
CA LEU A 121 -8.28 10.14 8.67
C LEU A 121 -8.19 8.62 8.50
N ASP A 122 -8.77 8.10 7.42
CA ASP A 122 -8.50 6.76 6.91
C ASP A 122 -7.48 6.86 5.78
N TYR A 123 -6.39 6.12 5.87
CA TYR A 123 -5.28 6.24 4.93
C TYR A 123 -4.51 4.93 4.74
N THR A 124 -3.82 4.83 3.61
CA THR A 124 -2.78 3.82 3.40
C THR A 124 -1.45 4.37 3.89
N TYR A 125 -0.72 3.56 4.66
CA TYR A 125 0.63 3.88 5.13
C TYR A 125 1.67 2.92 4.55
N ARG A 126 2.95 3.33 4.62
CA ARG A 126 4.09 2.48 4.27
C ARG A 126 4.26 1.40 5.34
N ALA A 127 3.59 0.26 5.13
CA ALA A 127 3.77 -0.91 5.97
C ALA A 127 5.17 -1.51 5.76
N GLU A 128 5.82 -1.93 6.83
CA GLU A 128 7.11 -2.60 6.77
C GLU A 128 6.98 -4.03 6.22
N GLU A 129 8.02 -4.57 5.61
CA GLU A 129 8.02 -5.85 4.90
C GLU A 129 7.70 -7.04 5.81
N GLN A 130 8.04 -6.94 7.08
CA GLN A 130 7.71 -7.95 8.11
C GLN A 130 6.21 -8.10 8.34
N ASP A 131 5.43 -7.03 8.06
CA ASP A 131 3.98 -6.99 8.23
C ASP A 131 3.24 -7.39 6.94
N TRP A 132 3.97 -7.62 5.84
CA TRP A 132 3.35 -7.98 4.57
C TRP A 132 2.84 -9.42 4.59
N PRO A 133 1.57 -9.64 4.26
CA PRO A 133 1.06 -10.98 4.03
C PRO A 133 1.78 -11.64 2.83
N SER A 134 1.98 -12.94 2.89
CA SER A 134 2.71 -13.69 1.86
C SER A 134 2.14 -13.52 0.44
N TYR A 135 0.82 -13.36 0.30
CA TYR A 135 0.19 -13.12 -1.00
C TYR A 135 0.60 -11.76 -1.61
N PHE A 136 0.82 -10.75 -0.77
CA PHE A 136 1.29 -9.43 -1.22
C PHE A 136 2.77 -9.46 -1.54
N THR A 137 3.58 -10.07 -0.67
CA THR A 137 5.03 -10.22 -0.89
C THR A 137 5.31 -10.87 -2.25
N VAL A 138 4.64 -11.99 -2.57
CA VAL A 138 4.81 -12.67 -3.86
C VAL A 138 4.41 -11.76 -5.03
N ALA A 139 3.35 -10.98 -4.90
CA ALA A 139 2.95 -10.06 -5.96
C ALA A 139 4.02 -8.98 -6.21
N VAL A 140 4.61 -8.41 -5.16
CA VAL A 140 5.70 -7.42 -5.26
C VAL A 140 6.97 -8.04 -5.85
N GLU A 141 7.31 -9.28 -5.47
CA GLU A 141 8.44 -10.01 -6.05
C GLU A 141 8.33 -10.14 -7.57
N TYR A 142 7.14 -10.44 -8.11
CA TYR A 142 6.93 -10.49 -9.55
C TYR A 142 6.94 -9.10 -10.22
N GLU A 143 6.47 -8.05 -9.56
CA GLU A 143 6.60 -6.68 -10.08
C GLU A 143 8.06 -6.26 -10.16
N LEU A 144 8.87 -6.54 -9.14
CA LEU A 144 10.32 -6.33 -9.15
C LEU A 144 11.00 -7.18 -10.24
N ALA A 145 10.67 -8.46 -10.36
CA ALA A 145 11.22 -9.35 -11.38
C ALA A 145 10.93 -8.84 -12.80
N THR A 146 9.79 -8.18 -13.02
CA THR A 146 9.48 -7.54 -14.31
C THR A 146 10.49 -6.45 -14.65
N VAL A 147 10.77 -5.55 -13.71
CA VAL A 147 11.74 -4.46 -13.89
C VAL A 147 13.16 -5.00 -14.02
N PHE A 148 13.54 -5.98 -13.19
CA PHE A 148 14.85 -6.61 -13.24
C PHE A 148 15.09 -7.37 -14.54
N SER A 149 14.05 -7.97 -15.13
CA SER A 149 14.16 -8.62 -16.45
C SER A 149 14.58 -7.65 -17.55
N VAL A 150 14.10 -6.40 -17.49
CA VAL A 150 14.50 -5.36 -18.45
C VAL A 150 15.89 -4.81 -18.16
N SER A 151 16.16 -4.50 -16.91
CA SER A 151 17.36 -3.76 -16.53
C SER A 151 18.62 -4.65 -16.43
N LEU A 152 18.49 -5.88 -15.95
CA LEU A 152 19.59 -6.80 -15.73
C LEU A 152 19.69 -7.87 -16.83
N ALA A 153 18.61 -8.64 -17.03
CA ALA A 153 18.61 -9.72 -18.02
C ALA A 153 18.51 -9.20 -19.47
N ARG A 154 18.04 -7.96 -19.68
CA ARG A 154 17.84 -7.33 -21.01
C ARG A 154 16.97 -8.20 -21.94
N ASP A 155 16.05 -8.94 -21.34
CA ASP A 155 15.16 -9.86 -22.04
C ASP A 155 13.71 -9.37 -21.99
N GLN A 156 13.21 -8.87 -23.11
CA GLN A 156 11.85 -8.37 -23.23
C GLN A 156 10.79 -9.47 -23.17
N GLN A 157 11.12 -10.70 -23.58
CA GLN A 157 10.18 -11.82 -23.52
C GLN A 157 9.99 -12.26 -22.08
N LEU A 158 11.10 -12.37 -21.34
CA LEU A 158 11.06 -12.64 -19.89
C LEU A 158 10.31 -11.53 -19.15
N ALA A 159 10.57 -10.27 -19.47
CA ALA A 159 9.85 -9.15 -18.86
C ALA A 159 8.33 -9.20 -19.13
N ALA A 160 7.92 -9.55 -20.35
CA ALA A 160 6.51 -9.73 -20.67
C ALA A 160 5.87 -10.88 -19.88
N LEU A 161 6.57 -12.00 -19.73
CA LEU A 161 6.12 -13.14 -18.92
C LEU A 161 6.00 -12.76 -17.44
N MET A 162 7.03 -12.14 -16.86
CA MET A 162 7.02 -11.69 -15.46
C MET A 162 5.92 -10.66 -15.22
N GLY A 163 5.70 -9.72 -16.15
CA GLY A 163 4.63 -8.74 -16.08
C GLY A 163 3.22 -9.36 -16.07
N GLN A 164 2.99 -10.39 -16.90
CA GLN A 164 1.72 -11.14 -16.85
C GLN A 164 1.53 -11.85 -15.52
N GLN A 165 2.59 -12.48 -15.00
CA GLN A 165 2.55 -13.12 -13.69
C GLN A 165 2.34 -12.12 -12.56
N ALA A 166 2.98 -10.95 -12.61
CA ALA A 166 2.78 -9.87 -11.66
C ALA A 166 1.30 -9.42 -11.60
N GLN A 167 0.68 -9.19 -12.74
CA GLN A 167 -0.74 -8.85 -12.82
C GLN A 167 -1.64 -9.94 -12.24
N PHE A 168 -1.36 -11.19 -12.56
CA PHE A 168 -2.11 -12.33 -12.02
C PHE A 168 -1.97 -12.44 -10.49
N GLN A 169 -0.74 -12.37 -9.97
CA GLN A 169 -0.48 -12.44 -8.52
C GLN A 169 -1.09 -11.24 -7.78
N MET A 170 -1.02 -10.04 -8.35
CA MET A 170 -1.64 -8.84 -7.79
C MET A 170 -3.18 -8.96 -7.73
N ALA A 171 -3.81 -9.50 -8.77
CA ALA A 171 -5.26 -9.77 -8.78
C ALA A 171 -5.65 -10.83 -7.72
N LYS A 172 -4.86 -11.91 -7.62
CA LYS A 172 -5.03 -12.94 -6.59
C LYS A 172 -4.86 -12.38 -5.18
N ALA A 173 -3.85 -11.53 -4.97
CA ALA A 173 -3.59 -10.88 -3.69
C ALA A 173 -4.78 -10.02 -3.25
N ARG A 174 -5.36 -9.21 -4.15
CA ARG A 174 -6.56 -8.41 -3.86
C ARG A 174 -7.75 -9.27 -3.48
N ASN A 175 -7.95 -10.39 -4.15
CA ASN A 175 -9.03 -11.31 -3.82
C ASN A 175 -8.86 -11.92 -2.42
N LEU A 176 -7.64 -12.35 -2.07
CA LEU A 176 -7.35 -12.89 -0.74
C LEU A 176 -7.49 -11.85 0.37
N ASP A 177 -7.00 -10.63 0.14
CA ASP A 177 -7.14 -9.53 1.08
C ASP A 177 -8.63 -9.16 1.31
N SER A 178 -9.43 -9.13 0.25
CA SER A 178 -10.86 -8.82 0.34
C SER A 178 -11.67 -9.86 1.12
N GLN A 179 -11.24 -11.13 1.14
CA GLN A 179 -11.91 -12.20 1.87
C GLN A 179 -11.76 -12.08 3.40
N GLN A 180 -10.84 -11.29 3.89
CA GLN A 180 -10.62 -11.06 5.33
C GLN A 180 -11.68 -10.12 5.95
N GLN A 181 -12.71 -9.72 5.20
CA GLN A 181 -13.80 -8.89 5.71
C GLN A 181 -15.02 -9.73 6.08
N THR A 182 -15.64 -9.36 7.19
CA THR A 182 -16.97 -9.88 7.52
C THR A 182 -17.93 -9.55 6.39
N THR A 183 -18.63 -10.57 5.88
CA THR A 183 -19.68 -10.37 4.88
C THR A 183 -20.74 -9.43 5.46
N ARG A 184 -20.91 -8.24 4.89
CA ARG A 184 -21.97 -7.33 5.30
C ARG A 184 -23.30 -8.01 4.99
N LYS A 185 -24.12 -8.24 6.02
CA LYS A 185 -25.52 -8.63 5.81
C LYS A 185 -26.18 -7.51 5.01
N PHE A 186 -26.80 -7.86 3.90
CA PHE A 186 -27.64 -6.90 3.19
C PHE A 186 -28.70 -6.40 4.18
N ALA A 187 -28.66 -5.12 4.54
CA ALA A 187 -29.74 -4.50 5.27
C ALA A 187 -30.95 -4.53 4.31
N THR A 188 -31.92 -5.38 4.62
CA THR A 188 -33.15 -5.49 3.84
C THR A 188 -33.83 -4.13 3.89
N ASN A 189 -33.88 -3.45 2.76
CA ASN A 189 -34.48 -2.12 2.70
C ASN A 189 -36.01 -2.25 3.00
N ARG A 190 -36.56 -1.33 3.77
CA ARG A 190 -37.97 -1.29 4.19
C ARG A 190 -38.96 -1.52 3.02
N PHE A 191 -38.53 -1.16 1.79
CA PHE A 191 -39.30 -1.39 0.55
C PHE A 191 -39.34 -2.86 0.10
N ILE A 192 -38.39 -3.69 0.52
CA ILE A 192 -38.38 -5.13 0.20
C ILE A 192 -39.23 -5.90 1.19
N THR A 193 -39.27 -5.49 2.45
CA THR A 193 -40.09 -6.12 3.49
C THR A 193 -41.61 -5.94 3.24
N ASN A 194 -42.02 -4.80 2.69
CA ASN A 194 -43.44 -4.53 2.36
C ASN A 194 -43.96 -5.25 1.11
N ARG A 195 -43.10 -5.95 0.36
CA ARG A 195 -43.52 -6.76 -0.80
C ARG A 195 -43.71 -8.25 -0.47
N LEU A 196 -43.32 -8.67 0.73
CA LEU A 196 -43.38 -10.06 1.19
C LEU A 196 -44.47 -10.28 2.27
N THR A 197 -45.26 -9.26 2.57
CA THR A 197 -46.51 -9.31 3.34
C THR A 197 -47.68 -8.96 2.42
#